data_a02f916037a1351022b3e6563b09573b
#
_entry.id   a02f916037a1351022b3e6563b09573b
#
_cell.length_a   1.000
_cell.length_b   1.000
_cell.length_c   1.000
_cell.angle_alpha   90.00
_cell.angle_beta   90.00
_cell.angle_gamma   90.00
#
_symmetry.space_group_name_H-M   'P 1'
#
loop_
_entity.id
_entity.type
_entity.pdbx_description
1 polymer ?
#
loop_
_entity_poly.entity_id
_entity_poly.type
_entity_poly.pdbx_seq_one_letter_code
_entity_poly.pdbx_strand_id
1 'polypeptide(L)'
;MFGRAVGRLLRDRTGNVLMMAAASMPLLVGAAGLATDTVQWTLWKRQIQRQADSAALAGAYAVAQGFNASDSATADISRMALVALTQTPTIENAPTSGPFAGNAQAVRVVLQTSAELPFSKILGVKAPVIYGEATAAVVGSGDYCVVSLEKTSTVGITLQGNATVNLGCGIVTNSRASNAVYAGGSSTVAATPVAAVGGLTSSSNYATGTTLLPYSIPVQDPFAGLPTPTAANFTGCNQKLSAKSGETQSYSPGCYNNVDIKGTVNLEKGVYYIDATSFDVGAQATINGTDVTIILTSSNAANNPSSISTININGGATINLKAPTDTANPYHGVLFYQDRRALDSGTNTINGNASSVLQGAFYFPGQAMSFSGTSGMTTDCVKMVGKRVTFIGNSNIVNQCKDTGVDKFTATLVKLVG
;
A
#
# COMPACT_ATOMS: atom_id res chain seq x y z
N MET A 1 13.12 -78.49 49.07
CA MET A 1 12.99 -78.28 47.61
C MET A 1 13.49 -76.89 47.15
N PHE A 2 13.46 -75.88 47.98
CA PHE A 2 13.85 -74.49 47.64
C PHE A 2 15.36 -74.34 47.36
N GLY A 3 16.26 -75.06 48.09
CA GLY A 3 17.73 -74.89 47.90
C GLY A 3 18.31 -75.39 46.57
N ARG A 4 17.63 -76.34 45.86
CA ARG A 4 18.07 -76.86 44.56
C ARG A 4 17.63 -75.95 43.40
N ALA A 5 16.57 -75.16 43.53
CA ALA A 5 16.11 -74.20 42.55
C ALA A 5 17.00 -72.97 42.56
N VAL A 6 17.39 -72.46 43.74
CA VAL A 6 18.32 -71.32 43.86
C VAL A 6 19.73 -71.65 43.30
N GLY A 7 20.24 -72.90 43.56
CA GLY A 7 21.53 -73.36 43.03
C GLY A 7 21.54 -73.51 41.52
N ARG A 8 20.40 -73.84 40.87
CA ARG A 8 20.27 -73.82 39.37
C ARG A 8 20.22 -72.42 38.81
N LEU A 9 19.51 -71.52 39.43
CA LEU A 9 19.47 -70.11 39.03
C LEU A 9 20.84 -69.41 39.08
N LEU A 10 21.68 -69.74 40.07
CA LEU A 10 23.02 -69.21 40.23
C LEU A 10 24.05 -69.79 39.26
N ARG A 11 23.74 -70.95 38.61
CA ARG A 11 24.59 -71.63 37.61
C ARG A 11 24.12 -71.45 36.17
N ASP A 12 22.99 -70.83 35.95
CA ASP A 12 22.44 -70.64 34.62
C ASP A 12 23.08 -69.44 33.97
N ARG A 13 23.99 -69.69 33.02
CA ARG A 13 24.66 -68.66 32.22
C ARG A 13 23.78 -68.08 31.13
N THR A 14 22.62 -68.66 30.84
CA THR A 14 21.63 -68.14 29.91
C THR A 14 20.87 -66.95 30.47
N GLY A 15 20.87 -66.74 31.77
CA GLY A 15 20.30 -65.57 32.47
C GLY A 15 21.01 -64.24 32.19
N ASN A 16 22.22 -64.28 31.57
CA ASN A 16 22.99 -63.08 31.30
C ASN A 16 22.28 -62.10 30.33
N VAL A 17 21.54 -62.63 29.35
CA VAL A 17 20.75 -61.82 28.40
C VAL A 17 19.60 -61.11 29.10
N LEU A 18 18.94 -61.77 30.05
CA LEU A 18 17.84 -61.15 30.81
C LEU A 18 18.37 -60.04 31.74
N MET A 19 19.54 -60.26 32.34
CA MET A 19 20.19 -59.28 33.21
C MET A 19 20.69 -58.06 32.40
N MET A 20 21.27 -58.29 31.23
CA MET A 20 21.64 -57.21 30.31
C MET A 20 20.42 -56.45 29.78
N ALA A 21 19.36 -57.16 29.39
CA ALA A 21 18.12 -56.55 28.95
C ALA A 21 17.46 -55.71 30.08
N ALA A 22 17.43 -56.23 31.31
CA ALA A 22 16.89 -55.54 32.48
C ALA A 22 17.71 -54.29 32.84
N ALA A 23 19.02 -54.28 32.64
CA ALA A 23 19.88 -53.12 32.87
C ALA A 23 19.84 -52.08 31.72
N SER A 24 19.71 -52.55 30.48
CA SER A 24 19.72 -51.64 29.30
C SER A 24 18.34 -51.04 29.04
N MET A 25 17.25 -51.70 29.33
CA MET A 25 15.88 -51.23 29.07
C MET A 25 15.56 -49.88 29.73
N PRO A 26 15.85 -49.63 31.00
CA PRO A 26 15.65 -48.32 31.62
C PRO A 26 16.46 -47.22 30.95
N LEU A 27 17.68 -47.50 30.49
CA LEU A 27 18.54 -46.54 29.75
C LEU A 27 17.95 -46.20 28.40
N LEU A 28 17.47 -47.23 27.67
CA LEU A 28 16.84 -47.02 26.36
C LEU A 28 15.52 -46.22 26.49
N VAL A 29 14.69 -46.60 27.45
CA VAL A 29 13.43 -45.85 27.71
C VAL A 29 13.73 -44.45 28.18
N GLY A 30 14.68 -44.23 29.05
CA GLY A 30 15.12 -42.91 29.49
C GLY A 30 15.63 -42.05 28.37
N ALA A 31 16.49 -42.62 27.52
CA ALA A 31 17.03 -41.90 26.34
C ALA A 31 15.94 -41.54 25.30
N ALA A 32 15.04 -42.50 25.00
CA ALA A 32 13.95 -42.25 24.07
C ALA A 32 12.95 -41.21 24.66
N GLY A 33 12.68 -41.28 25.97
CA GLY A 33 11.83 -40.30 26.64
C GLY A 33 12.43 -38.90 26.64
N LEU A 34 13.74 -38.78 26.94
CA LEU A 34 14.41 -37.48 26.90
C LEU A 34 14.47 -36.90 25.48
N ALA A 35 14.62 -37.75 24.44
CA ALA A 35 14.51 -37.32 23.06
C ALA A 35 13.11 -36.77 22.75
N THR A 36 12.05 -37.39 23.25
CA THR A 36 10.67 -36.92 23.10
C THR A 36 10.47 -35.54 23.76
N ASP A 37 10.96 -35.36 24.99
CA ASP A 37 10.89 -34.06 25.68
C ASP A 37 11.67 -32.97 24.91
N THR A 38 12.83 -33.31 24.38
CA THR A 38 13.64 -32.37 23.56
C THR A 38 12.92 -31.94 22.30
N VAL A 39 12.25 -32.87 21.61
CA VAL A 39 11.40 -32.56 20.45
C VAL A 39 10.27 -31.61 20.86
N GLN A 40 9.61 -31.86 21.98
CA GLN A 40 8.53 -31.04 22.50
C GLN A 40 9.01 -29.59 22.78
N TRP A 41 10.15 -29.41 23.44
CA TRP A 41 10.76 -28.09 23.68
C TRP A 41 11.12 -27.37 22.36
N THR A 42 11.57 -28.11 21.36
CA THR A 42 11.85 -27.57 20.04
C THR A 42 10.59 -27.10 19.33
N LEU A 43 9.49 -27.84 19.46
CA LEU A 43 8.17 -27.43 18.95
C LEU A 43 7.69 -26.17 19.67
N TRP A 44 7.82 -26.09 20.99
CA TRP A 44 7.47 -24.87 21.74
C TRP A 44 8.30 -23.67 21.32
N LYS A 45 9.61 -23.85 21.06
CA LYS A 45 10.46 -22.76 20.55
C LYS A 45 9.91 -22.21 19.24
N ARG A 46 9.50 -23.08 18.32
CA ARG A 46 8.89 -22.66 17.05
C ARG A 46 7.54 -21.97 17.23
N GLN A 47 6.72 -22.48 18.13
CA GLN A 47 5.40 -21.92 18.40
C GLN A 47 5.50 -20.54 19.06
N ILE A 48 6.31 -20.39 20.10
CA ILE A 48 6.49 -19.12 20.80
C ILE A 48 7.15 -18.07 19.91
N GLN A 49 8.03 -18.48 18.99
CA GLN A 49 8.62 -17.57 17.99
C GLN A 49 7.55 -17.05 17.04
N ARG A 50 6.71 -17.92 16.48
CA ARG A 50 5.58 -17.50 15.63
C ARG A 50 4.61 -16.57 16.36
N GLN A 51 4.37 -16.80 17.62
CA GLN A 51 3.51 -15.97 18.46
C GLN A 51 4.14 -14.59 18.68
N ALA A 52 5.47 -14.52 18.91
CA ALA A 52 6.21 -13.27 19.03
C ALA A 52 6.23 -12.49 17.69
N ASP A 53 6.47 -13.18 16.59
CA ASP A 53 6.47 -12.59 15.23
C ASP A 53 5.11 -11.97 14.91
N SER A 54 4.02 -12.70 15.16
CA SER A 54 2.67 -12.23 14.93
C SER A 54 2.32 -11.02 15.81
N ALA A 55 2.65 -11.08 17.09
CA ALA A 55 2.37 -10.00 18.02
C ALA A 55 3.18 -8.74 17.73
N ALA A 56 4.45 -8.88 17.34
CA ALA A 56 5.28 -7.74 16.92
C ALA A 56 4.70 -7.06 15.66
N LEU A 57 4.27 -7.85 14.68
CA LEU A 57 3.57 -7.32 13.50
C LEU A 57 2.27 -6.63 13.89
N ALA A 58 1.42 -7.24 14.73
CA ALA A 58 0.18 -6.64 15.18
C ALA A 58 0.41 -5.28 15.87
N GLY A 59 1.41 -5.20 16.75
CA GLY A 59 1.80 -3.97 17.41
C GLY A 59 2.30 -2.90 16.42
N ALA A 60 3.16 -3.28 15.48
CA ALA A 60 3.68 -2.34 14.47
C ALA A 60 2.60 -1.88 13.48
N TYR A 61 1.63 -2.74 13.12
CA TYR A 61 0.45 -2.33 12.37
C TYR A 61 -0.42 -1.32 13.15
N ALA A 62 -0.55 -1.49 14.45
CA ALA A 62 -1.25 -0.54 15.31
C ALA A 62 -0.55 0.83 15.30
N VAL A 63 0.78 0.86 15.47
CA VAL A 63 1.59 2.09 15.39
C VAL A 63 1.38 2.80 14.05
N ALA A 64 1.45 2.07 12.95
CA ALA A 64 1.26 2.63 11.60
C ALA A 64 -0.13 3.25 11.39
N GLN A 65 -1.12 2.83 12.15
CA GLN A 65 -2.50 3.32 12.11
C GLN A 65 -2.83 4.32 13.23
N GLY A 66 -1.85 4.67 14.06
CA GLY A 66 -2.03 5.59 15.19
C GLY A 66 -2.72 4.97 16.41
N PHE A 67 -2.76 3.63 16.51
CA PHE A 67 -3.30 2.91 17.66
C PHE A 67 -2.20 2.49 18.64
N ASN A 68 -2.63 2.02 19.81
CA ASN A 68 -1.71 1.53 20.83
C ASN A 68 -1.10 0.17 20.45
N ALA A 69 0.23 0.12 20.39
CA ALA A 69 0.97 -1.08 20.05
C ALA A 69 0.78 -2.23 21.06
N SER A 70 0.81 -1.89 22.35
CA SER A 70 0.73 -2.88 23.42
C SER A 70 -0.63 -3.57 23.45
N ASP A 71 -1.72 -2.83 23.26
CA ASP A 71 -3.07 -3.39 23.25
C ASP A 71 -3.26 -4.37 22.10
N SER A 72 -2.78 -4.00 20.90
CA SER A 72 -2.90 -4.84 19.71
C SER A 72 -2.02 -6.09 19.79
N ALA A 73 -0.79 -5.95 20.25
CA ALA A 73 0.11 -7.09 20.47
C ALA A 73 -0.43 -8.05 21.54
N THR A 74 -0.95 -7.52 22.65
CA THR A 74 -1.57 -8.33 23.72
C THR A 74 -2.80 -9.08 23.23
N ALA A 75 -3.65 -8.43 22.43
CA ALA A 75 -4.82 -9.07 21.84
C ALA A 75 -4.43 -10.22 20.90
N ASP A 76 -3.37 -10.03 20.09
CA ASP A 76 -2.86 -11.06 19.18
C ASP A 76 -2.27 -12.25 19.97
N ILE A 77 -1.46 -12.00 21.00
CA ILE A 77 -0.93 -13.03 21.89
C ILE A 77 -2.05 -13.86 22.50
N SER A 78 -3.13 -13.22 22.93
CA SER A 78 -4.28 -13.89 23.54
C SER A 78 -5.05 -14.78 22.55
N ARG A 79 -5.14 -14.35 21.29
CA ARG A 79 -5.81 -15.11 20.22
C ARG A 79 -4.99 -16.30 19.75
N MET A 80 -3.67 -16.16 19.71
CA MET A 80 -2.74 -17.18 19.26
C MET A 80 -2.05 -17.90 20.42
N ALA A 81 -2.76 -18.20 21.51
CA ALA A 81 -2.21 -18.87 22.69
C ALA A 81 -1.77 -20.32 22.37
N LEU A 82 -0.68 -20.47 21.61
CA LEU A 82 -0.14 -21.77 21.17
C LEU A 82 0.63 -22.48 22.27
N VAL A 83 1.25 -21.72 23.18
CA VAL A 83 2.03 -22.22 24.31
C VAL A 83 1.68 -21.38 25.53
N ALA A 84 1.53 -22.03 26.69
CA ALA A 84 1.33 -21.32 27.95
C ALA A 84 2.58 -20.55 28.34
N LEU A 85 2.45 -19.23 28.51
CA LEU A 85 3.53 -18.37 28.93
C LEU A 85 3.76 -18.47 30.46
N THR A 86 5.01 -18.45 30.87
CA THR A 86 5.39 -18.49 32.28
C THR A 86 5.69 -17.12 32.88
N GLN A 87 5.79 -16.10 32.00
CA GLN A 87 5.94 -14.71 32.41
C GLN A 87 5.03 -13.80 31.57
N THR A 88 4.75 -12.61 32.10
CA THR A 88 4.04 -11.56 31.37
C THR A 88 4.81 -11.18 30.11
N PRO A 89 4.15 -11.10 28.95
CA PRO A 89 4.78 -10.62 27.72
C PRO A 89 5.45 -9.26 27.90
N THR A 90 6.67 -9.12 27.41
CA THR A 90 7.32 -7.80 27.31
C THR A 90 7.03 -7.24 25.92
N ILE A 91 6.35 -6.11 25.87
CA ILE A 91 6.00 -5.40 24.62
C ILE A 91 6.56 -3.98 24.72
N GLU A 92 7.51 -3.68 23.86
CA GLU A 92 8.21 -2.37 23.83
C GLU A 92 7.86 -1.65 22.54
N ASN A 93 7.13 -0.53 22.61
CA ASN A 93 7.11 0.46 21.55
C ASN A 93 8.31 1.39 21.75
N ALA A 94 9.10 1.67 20.73
CA ALA A 94 10.45 2.22 20.83
C ALA A 94 11.38 1.30 21.66
N PRO A 95 11.84 0.17 21.10
CA PRO A 95 12.65 -0.80 21.82
C PRO A 95 13.84 -0.15 22.54
N THR A 96 14.16 -0.63 23.74
CA THR A 96 15.26 -0.11 24.54
C THR A 96 16.64 -0.61 24.10
N SER A 97 16.66 -1.66 23.25
CA SER A 97 17.88 -2.31 22.76
C SER A 97 17.74 -2.84 21.33
N GLY A 98 18.84 -3.20 20.71
CA GLY A 98 18.89 -3.73 19.36
C GLY A 98 18.97 -2.65 18.26
N PRO A 99 18.93 -3.06 16.96
CA PRO A 99 19.11 -2.14 15.82
C PRO A 99 18.05 -1.05 15.70
N PHE A 100 16.91 -1.23 16.34
CA PHE A 100 15.76 -0.30 16.32
C PHE A 100 15.54 0.38 17.68
N ALA A 101 16.58 0.44 18.54
CA ALA A 101 16.51 1.12 19.84
C ALA A 101 16.11 2.59 19.68
N GLY A 102 15.12 3.03 20.47
CA GLY A 102 14.60 4.41 20.43
C GLY A 102 13.69 4.73 19.23
N ASN A 103 13.48 3.81 18.31
CA ASN A 103 12.62 4.05 17.15
C ASN A 103 11.14 3.85 17.51
N ALA A 104 10.41 4.96 17.62
CA ALA A 104 8.97 4.94 17.93
C ALA A 104 8.10 4.22 16.88
N GLN A 105 8.63 3.95 15.70
CA GLN A 105 7.97 3.18 14.63
C GLN A 105 8.29 1.68 14.69
N ALA A 106 8.95 1.20 15.76
CA ALA A 106 9.27 -0.21 15.95
C ALA A 106 8.64 -0.76 17.23
N VAL A 107 8.23 -2.02 17.17
CA VAL A 107 7.65 -2.76 18.29
C VAL A 107 8.41 -4.06 18.46
N ARG A 108 8.96 -4.27 19.65
CA ARG A 108 9.64 -5.49 20.07
C ARG A 108 8.74 -6.26 21.02
N VAL A 109 8.61 -7.56 20.80
CA VAL A 109 7.85 -8.46 21.65
C VAL A 109 8.76 -9.58 22.12
N VAL A 110 8.80 -9.83 23.44
CA VAL A 110 9.52 -10.95 24.05
C VAL A 110 8.54 -11.80 24.84
N LEU A 111 8.51 -13.07 24.51
CA LEU A 111 7.68 -14.09 25.16
C LEU A 111 8.56 -15.15 25.80
N GLN A 112 8.12 -15.72 26.93
CA GLN A 112 8.87 -16.73 27.65
C GLN A 112 7.97 -17.86 28.12
N THR A 113 8.46 -19.09 27.97
CA THR A 113 7.86 -20.30 28.55
C THR A 113 8.94 -21.20 29.12
N SER A 114 8.55 -21.97 30.16
CA SER A 114 9.38 -23.01 30.72
C SER A 114 8.44 -24.00 31.43
N ALA A 115 8.49 -25.26 31.04
CA ALA A 115 7.72 -26.30 31.72
C ALA A 115 8.51 -27.61 31.71
N GLU A 116 8.50 -28.26 32.86
CA GLU A 116 9.03 -29.61 33.02
C GLU A 116 8.15 -30.61 32.30
N LEU A 117 8.78 -31.50 31.57
CA LEU A 117 8.14 -32.60 30.87
C LEU A 117 8.33 -33.93 31.62
N PRO A 118 7.51 -34.96 31.38
CA PRO A 118 7.48 -36.16 32.20
C PRO A 118 8.84 -36.86 32.34
N PHE A 119 9.59 -37.03 31.26
CA PHE A 119 10.86 -37.76 31.28
C PHE A 119 11.99 -36.90 31.87
N SER A 120 12.08 -35.64 31.50
CA SER A 120 13.05 -34.71 32.09
C SER A 120 12.86 -34.59 33.60
N LYS A 121 11.62 -34.54 34.08
CA LYS A 121 11.28 -34.49 35.49
C LYS A 121 11.74 -35.74 36.24
N ILE A 122 11.48 -36.94 35.70
CA ILE A 122 11.92 -38.22 36.30
C ILE A 122 13.44 -38.30 36.37
N LEU A 123 14.14 -37.82 35.32
CA LEU A 123 15.59 -37.83 35.22
C LEU A 123 16.27 -36.66 35.95
N GLY A 124 15.51 -35.77 36.59
CA GLY A 124 16.04 -34.61 37.30
C GLY A 124 16.67 -33.54 36.39
N VAL A 125 16.31 -33.56 35.10
CA VAL A 125 16.75 -32.57 34.11
C VAL A 125 15.86 -31.34 34.24
N LYS A 126 16.45 -30.18 34.50
CA LYS A 126 15.70 -28.93 34.57
C LYS A 126 15.16 -28.51 33.20
N ALA A 127 13.92 -28.03 33.17
CA ALA A 127 13.31 -27.47 31.98
C ALA A 127 14.10 -26.27 31.49
N PRO A 128 14.39 -26.17 30.17
CA PRO A 128 15.00 -25.00 29.63
C PRO A 128 14.01 -23.83 29.64
N VAL A 129 14.52 -22.62 29.77
CA VAL A 129 13.76 -21.40 29.49
C VAL A 129 13.78 -21.15 27.99
N ILE A 130 12.61 -21.10 27.40
CA ILE A 130 12.41 -20.94 25.96
C ILE A 130 11.88 -19.53 25.69
N TYR A 131 12.61 -18.78 24.90
CA TYR A 131 12.24 -17.42 24.49
C TYR A 131 11.75 -17.39 23.05
N GLY A 132 10.74 -16.56 22.78
CA GLY A 132 10.37 -16.09 21.47
C GLY A 132 10.57 -14.58 21.46
N GLU A 133 11.31 -14.05 20.51
CA GLU A 133 11.56 -12.62 20.38
C GLU A 133 11.42 -12.20 18.93
N ALA A 134 10.73 -11.09 18.72
CA ALA A 134 10.58 -10.48 17.40
C ALA A 134 10.49 -8.97 17.50
N THR A 135 11.05 -8.31 16.51
CA THR A 135 10.89 -6.88 16.30
C THR A 135 10.26 -6.65 14.94
N ALA A 136 9.17 -5.89 14.89
CA ALA A 136 8.58 -5.39 13.68
C ALA A 136 8.67 -3.87 13.63
N ALA A 137 8.89 -3.32 12.45
CA ALA A 137 8.96 -1.88 12.28
C ALA A 137 8.13 -1.40 11.09
N VAL A 138 7.64 -0.17 11.24
CA VAL A 138 7.01 0.60 10.19
C VAL A 138 8.12 1.21 9.34
N VAL A 139 8.16 0.86 8.07
CA VAL A 139 9.19 1.31 7.13
C VAL A 139 8.55 1.91 5.90
N GLY A 140 9.22 2.85 5.23
CA GLY A 140 8.77 3.34 3.94
C GLY A 140 8.86 2.23 2.88
N SER A 141 7.82 2.08 2.08
CA SER A 141 7.77 1.03 1.04
C SER A 141 8.21 1.50 -0.34
N GLY A 142 8.56 2.78 -0.50
CA GLY A 142 9.01 3.37 -1.75
C GLY A 142 8.18 4.59 -2.17
N ASP A 143 8.55 5.17 -3.31
CA ASP A 143 7.83 6.29 -3.93
C ASP A 143 6.70 5.76 -4.81
N TYR A 144 5.52 6.35 -4.69
CA TYR A 144 4.36 6.03 -5.52
C TYR A 144 3.96 7.20 -6.40
N CYS A 145 3.55 6.90 -7.61
CA CYS A 145 3.04 7.89 -8.56
C CYS A 145 1.55 7.73 -8.84
N VAL A 146 1.00 6.55 -8.57
CA VAL A 146 -0.43 6.29 -8.72
C VAL A 146 -0.99 5.80 -7.39
N VAL A 147 -1.97 6.53 -6.87
CA VAL A 147 -2.67 6.21 -5.64
C VAL A 147 -4.16 6.08 -5.94
N SER A 148 -4.73 4.91 -5.69
CA SER A 148 -6.18 4.74 -5.71
C SER A 148 -6.72 4.77 -4.27
N LEU A 149 -7.65 5.68 -4.02
CA LEU A 149 -8.31 5.88 -2.73
C LEU A 149 -9.56 4.99 -2.54
N GLU A 150 -9.82 4.05 -3.46
CA GLU A 150 -10.93 3.10 -3.36
C GLU A 150 -10.83 2.27 -2.07
N LYS A 151 -11.90 2.22 -1.28
CA LYS A 151 -11.91 1.51 0.02
C LYS A 151 -12.83 0.29 0.04
N THR A 152 -13.54 0.04 -1.06
CA THR A 152 -14.47 -1.09 -1.20
C THR A 152 -13.78 -2.30 -1.83
N SER A 153 -14.55 -3.34 -2.13
CA SER A 153 -14.08 -4.51 -2.88
C SER A 153 -14.11 -4.32 -4.40
N THR A 154 -14.12 -3.07 -4.87
CA THR A 154 -13.99 -2.72 -6.29
C THR A 154 -12.50 -2.61 -6.65
N VAL A 155 -12.11 -3.04 -7.85
CA VAL A 155 -10.74 -2.88 -8.37
C VAL A 155 -10.36 -1.40 -8.34
N GLY A 156 -9.23 -1.09 -7.73
CA GLY A 156 -8.78 0.29 -7.57
C GLY A 156 -7.95 0.81 -8.73
N ILE A 157 -7.10 -0.05 -9.31
CA ILE A 157 -6.27 0.30 -10.47
C ILE A 157 -6.46 -0.76 -11.54
N THR A 158 -6.75 -0.30 -12.77
CA THR A 158 -6.98 -1.18 -13.93
C THR A 158 -6.06 -0.79 -15.08
N LEU A 159 -5.39 -1.77 -15.66
CA LEU A 159 -4.62 -1.63 -16.89
C LEU A 159 -5.20 -2.57 -17.94
N GLN A 160 -5.57 -2.02 -19.10
CA GLN A 160 -6.19 -2.78 -20.18
C GLN A 160 -5.67 -2.37 -21.57
N GLY A 161 -5.87 -3.25 -22.55
CA GLY A 161 -5.39 -3.05 -23.91
C GLY A 161 -3.88 -3.29 -24.01
N ASN A 162 -3.17 -2.41 -24.70
CA ASN A 162 -1.71 -2.44 -24.88
C ASN A 162 -1.01 -1.37 -24.01
N ALA A 163 -1.63 -0.98 -22.90
CA ALA A 163 -1.06 0.07 -22.04
C ALA A 163 0.24 -0.40 -21.40
N THR A 164 1.31 0.37 -21.62
CA THR A 164 2.58 0.20 -20.91
C THR A 164 2.74 1.33 -19.91
N VAL A 165 2.80 0.96 -18.62
CA VAL A 165 2.98 1.91 -17.53
C VAL A 165 4.35 1.70 -16.92
N ASN A 166 5.27 2.60 -17.27
CA ASN A 166 6.65 2.64 -16.76
C ASN A 166 6.86 4.00 -16.06
N LEU A 167 6.47 4.10 -14.82
CA LEU A 167 6.44 5.37 -14.10
C LEU A 167 7.76 5.69 -13.37
N GLY A 168 8.70 4.74 -13.30
CA GLY A 168 9.89 4.88 -12.45
C GLY A 168 9.59 4.90 -10.95
N CYS A 169 8.36 4.62 -10.56
CA CYS A 169 7.81 4.65 -9.19
C CYS A 169 6.69 3.62 -9.06
N GLY A 170 6.26 3.36 -7.83
CA GLY A 170 5.24 2.37 -7.52
C GLY A 170 3.81 2.83 -7.80
N ILE A 171 2.89 1.87 -7.71
CA ILE A 171 1.44 2.09 -7.71
C ILE A 171 0.85 1.47 -6.44
N VAL A 172 -0.13 2.14 -5.83
CA VAL A 172 -0.78 1.68 -4.60
C VAL A 172 -2.28 1.90 -4.63
N THR A 173 -3.03 0.96 -4.06
CA THR A 173 -4.48 1.09 -3.93
C THR A 173 -4.97 0.69 -2.55
N ASN A 174 -5.94 1.46 -2.04
CA ASN A 174 -6.68 1.14 -0.81
C ASN A 174 -7.82 0.14 -1.04
N SER A 175 -8.03 -0.33 -2.27
CA SER A 175 -9.04 -1.33 -2.61
C SER A 175 -8.86 -2.62 -1.82
N ARG A 176 -9.98 -3.17 -1.33
CA ARG A 176 -10.06 -4.45 -0.61
C ARG A 176 -10.45 -5.61 -1.53
N ALA A 177 -10.47 -5.42 -2.83
CA ALA A 177 -10.72 -6.50 -3.79
C ALA A 177 -9.67 -7.60 -3.66
N SER A 178 -10.05 -8.83 -3.97
CA SER A 178 -9.10 -9.97 -4.04
C SER A 178 -8.06 -9.79 -5.15
N ASN A 179 -8.37 -9.00 -6.18
CA ASN A 179 -7.47 -8.52 -7.21
C ASN A 179 -7.61 -7.00 -7.32
N ALA A 180 -6.97 -6.28 -6.38
CA ALA A 180 -7.13 -4.84 -6.21
C ALA A 180 -6.44 -4.02 -7.31
N VAL A 181 -5.42 -4.59 -7.98
CA VAL A 181 -4.81 -4.08 -9.21
C VAL A 181 -5.02 -5.13 -10.30
N TYR A 182 -5.77 -4.76 -11.32
CA TYR A 182 -6.03 -5.62 -12.47
C TYR A 182 -5.17 -5.22 -13.66
N ALA A 183 -4.40 -6.14 -14.18
CA ALA A 183 -3.65 -5.98 -15.42
C ALA A 183 -4.07 -7.07 -16.42
N GLY A 184 -4.64 -6.65 -17.57
CA GLY A 184 -5.20 -7.56 -18.57
C GLY A 184 -4.86 -7.18 -20.00
N GLY A 185 -5.11 -8.08 -20.93
CA GLY A 185 -4.73 -7.94 -22.34
C GLY A 185 -3.20 -8.00 -22.50
N SER A 186 -2.67 -7.18 -23.39
CA SER A 186 -1.23 -7.04 -23.63
C SER A 186 -0.61 -5.89 -22.82
N SER A 187 -1.27 -5.47 -21.73
CA SER A 187 -0.72 -4.40 -20.88
C SER A 187 0.54 -4.82 -20.16
N THR A 188 1.43 -3.88 -19.89
CA THR A 188 2.67 -4.11 -19.12
C THR A 188 2.75 -3.12 -17.96
N VAL A 189 2.95 -3.65 -16.75
CA VAL A 189 3.14 -2.87 -15.53
C VAL A 189 4.61 -2.93 -15.15
N ALA A 190 5.34 -1.86 -15.43
CA ALA A 190 6.74 -1.67 -15.03
C ALA A 190 6.83 -0.69 -13.84
N ALA A 191 5.94 -0.81 -12.88
CA ALA A 191 5.91 -0.03 -11.65
C ALA A 191 6.38 -0.88 -10.48
N THR A 192 7.22 -0.33 -9.62
CA THR A 192 7.70 -1.04 -8.44
C THR A 192 7.84 -0.08 -7.24
N PRO A 193 7.26 -0.41 -6.07
CA PRO A 193 6.42 -1.57 -5.81
C PRO A 193 4.97 -1.43 -6.33
N VAL A 194 4.25 -2.56 -6.45
CA VAL A 194 2.80 -2.60 -6.61
C VAL A 194 2.20 -3.02 -5.29
N ALA A 195 1.48 -2.12 -4.62
CA ALA A 195 0.93 -2.34 -3.29
C ALA A 195 -0.60 -2.28 -3.28
N ALA A 196 -1.24 -3.08 -2.45
CA ALA A 196 -2.68 -3.08 -2.26
C ALA A 196 -3.09 -3.45 -0.84
N VAL A 197 -4.16 -2.83 -0.33
CA VAL A 197 -4.81 -3.25 0.93
C VAL A 197 -5.47 -4.61 0.77
N GLY A 198 -6.05 -4.87 -0.38
CA GLY A 198 -6.58 -6.19 -0.76
C GLY A 198 -5.52 -7.11 -1.35
N GLY A 199 -5.99 -8.12 -2.08
CA GLY A 199 -5.12 -9.08 -2.77
C GLY A 199 -4.52 -8.54 -4.06
N LEU A 200 -3.43 -9.17 -4.48
CA LEU A 200 -2.81 -8.99 -5.80
C LEU A 200 -2.70 -10.36 -6.45
N THR A 201 -3.20 -10.50 -7.66
CA THR A 201 -3.05 -11.73 -8.43
C THR A 201 -1.79 -11.63 -9.28
N SER A 202 -0.93 -12.64 -9.23
CA SER A 202 0.24 -12.72 -10.11
C SER A 202 -0.22 -12.78 -11.58
N SER A 203 0.48 -12.05 -12.44
CA SER A 203 0.16 -11.97 -13.86
C SER A 203 1.44 -11.79 -14.67
N SER A 204 1.48 -12.33 -15.88
CA SER A 204 2.56 -12.09 -16.85
C SER A 204 2.61 -10.61 -17.33
N ASN A 205 1.60 -9.83 -17.00
CA ASN A 205 1.56 -8.39 -17.29
C ASN A 205 2.48 -7.56 -16.37
N TYR A 206 2.93 -8.11 -15.24
CA TYR A 206 3.94 -7.44 -14.42
C TYR A 206 5.34 -7.65 -14.99
N ALA A 207 6.09 -6.57 -15.16
CA ALA A 207 7.47 -6.63 -15.63
C ALA A 207 8.35 -7.43 -14.66
N THR A 208 9.39 -8.06 -15.18
CA THR A 208 10.36 -8.79 -14.36
C THR A 208 10.98 -7.87 -13.32
N GLY A 209 11.02 -8.31 -12.06
CA GLY A 209 11.55 -7.54 -10.94
C GLY A 209 10.51 -6.65 -10.23
N THR A 210 9.25 -6.65 -10.66
CA THR A 210 8.16 -5.97 -9.94
C THR A 210 7.94 -6.60 -8.56
N THR A 211 8.00 -5.78 -7.52
CA THR A 211 7.70 -6.20 -6.14
C THR A 211 6.22 -6.08 -5.88
N LEU A 212 5.55 -7.18 -5.57
CA LEU A 212 4.12 -7.21 -5.22
C LEU A 212 3.96 -7.21 -3.70
N LEU A 213 3.19 -6.26 -3.17
CA LEU A 213 2.93 -6.06 -1.74
C LEU A 213 1.40 -6.11 -1.48
N PRO A 214 0.78 -7.31 -1.51
CA PRO A 214 -0.61 -7.46 -1.12
C PRO A 214 -0.77 -7.28 0.40
N TYR A 215 -2.00 -6.96 0.82
CA TYR A 215 -2.37 -6.79 2.24
C TYR A 215 -1.55 -5.72 2.97
N SER A 216 -1.19 -4.67 2.22
CA SER A 216 -0.47 -3.51 2.74
C SER A 216 -1.38 -2.62 3.57
N ILE A 217 -0.79 -1.69 4.33
CA ILE A 217 -1.52 -0.68 5.08
C ILE A 217 -2.17 0.32 4.11
N PRO A 218 -3.40 0.80 4.41
CA PRO A 218 -4.01 1.86 3.62
C PRO A 218 -3.14 3.12 3.57
N VAL A 219 -2.96 3.66 2.37
CA VAL A 219 -2.29 4.94 2.17
C VAL A 219 -3.25 6.07 2.48
N GLN A 220 -2.80 7.07 3.21
CA GLN A 220 -3.55 8.29 3.41
C GLN A 220 -3.63 9.10 2.11
N ASP A 221 -4.69 9.91 1.97
CA ASP A 221 -4.81 10.81 0.85
C ASP A 221 -3.70 11.88 0.92
N PRO A 222 -2.73 11.86 -0.02
CA PRO A 222 -1.60 12.79 0.03
C PRO A 222 -2.00 14.25 -0.18
N PHE A 223 -3.20 14.49 -0.72
CA PHE A 223 -3.74 15.82 -0.98
C PHE A 223 -4.88 16.20 -0.04
N ALA A 224 -5.06 15.49 1.09
CA ALA A 224 -6.11 15.79 2.06
C ALA A 224 -6.08 17.25 2.58
N GLY A 225 -4.92 17.88 2.60
CA GLY A 225 -4.72 19.26 3.03
C GLY A 225 -5.07 20.35 2.01
N LEU A 226 -5.36 20.01 0.73
CA LEU A 226 -5.68 21.03 -0.28
C LEU A 226 -6.94 21.82 0.09
N PRO A 227 -6.97 23.15 -0.18
CA PRO A 227 -8.15 23.97 0.08
C PRO A 227 -9.38 23.48 -0.70
N THR A 228 -10.53 23.39 -0.03
CA THR A 228 -11.80 23.11 -0.71
C THR A 228 -12.36 24.41 -1.29
N PRO A 229 -12.88 24.43 -2.54
CA PRO A 229 -13.50 25.62 -3.11
C PRO A 229 -14.63 26.17 -2.25
N THR A 230 -14.63 27.47 -2.06
CA THR A 230 -15.60 28.23 -1.26
C THR A 230 -16.40 29.21 -2.13
N ALA A 231 -17.46 29.80 -1.59
CA ALA A 231 -18.29 30.78 -2.31
C ALA A 231 -17.47 31.94 -2.89
N ALA A 232 -16.39 32.34 -2.24
CA ALA A 232 -15.53 33.44 -2.70
C ALA A 232 -14.84 33.12 -4.06
N ASN A 233 -14.63 31.86 -4.37
CA ASN A 233 -14.00 31.42 -5.63
C ASN A 233 -14.93 31.50 -6.84
N PHE A 234 -16.23 31.70 -6.63
CA PHE A 234 -17.24 31.74 -7.69
C PHE A 234 -17.67 33.16 -8.06
N THR A 235 -16.97 34.17 -7.57
CA THR A 235 -17.21 35.55 -7.98
C THR A 235 -16.87 35.71 -9.46
N GLY A 236 -17.84 36.23 -10.25
CA GLY A 236 -17.64 36.42 -11.68
C GLY A 236 -17.74 35.15 -12.55
N CYS A 237 -18.31 34.06 -12.04
CA CYS A 237 -18.56 32.80 -12.77
C CYS A 237 -19.62 32.92 -13.91
N ASN A 238 -19.47 33.87 -14.78
CA ASN A 238 -20.31 34.08 -15.98
C ASN A 238 -19.49 34.07 -17.26
N GLN A 239 -18.20 33.76 -17.17
CA GLN A 239 -17.28 33.75 -18.30
C GLN A 239 -17.24 32.37 -18.97
N LYS A 240 -16.93 32.37 -20.26
CA LYS A 240 -16.73 31.16 -21.06
C LYS A 240 -15.26 30.99 -21.37
N LEU A 241 -14.75 29.80 -21.22
CA LEU A 241 -13.41 29.40 -21.65
C LEU A 241 -13.56 28.59 -22.94
N SER A 242 -13.41 29.22 -24.09
CA SER A 242 -13.71 28.61 -25.39
C SER A 242 -12.85 29.15 -26.50
N ALA A 243 -12.51 28.31 -27.47
CA ALA A 243 -11.91 28.71 -28.72
C ALA A 243 -12.48 27.83 -29.85
N LYS A 244 -12.96 28.45 -30.91
CA LYS A 244 -13.40 27.71 -32.10
C LYS A 244 -12.20 27.18 -32.89
N SER A 245 -12.45 26.19 -33.75
CA SER A 245 -11.40 25.67 -34.63
C SER A 245 -10.72 26.78 -35.42
N GLY A 246 -9.38 26.83 -35.36
CA GLY A 246 -8.56 27.85 -35.97
C GLY A 246 -8.41 29.18 -35.22
N GLU A 247 -9.17 29.36 -34.12
CA GLU A 247 -9.03 30.53 -33.25
C GLU A 247 -7.97 30.28 -32.15
N THR A 248 -7.30 31.38 -31.74
CA THR A 248 -6.43 31.42 -30.58
C THR A 248 -6.95 32.41 -29.57
N GLN A 249 -7.14 31.97 -28.33
CA GLN A 249 -7.66 32.80 -27.23
C GLN A 249 -6.76 32.69 -26.01
N SER A 250 -6.64 33.77 -25.24
CA SER A 250 -5.90 33.80 -23.97
C SER A 250 -6.86 34.09 -22.83
N TYR A 251 -6.67 33.44 -21.69
CA TYR A 251 -7.53 33.57 -20.55
C TYR A 251 -6.73 33.78 -19.25
N SER A 252 -7.22 34.71 -18.43
CA SER A 252 -6.67 34.98 -17.10
C SER A 252 -7.29 34.05 -16.06
N PRO A 253 -6.64 33.83 -14.90
CA PRO A 253 -7.19 33.06 -13.79
C PRO A 253 -8.56 33.58 -13.36
N GLY A 254 -9.45 32.69 -12.96
CA GLY A 254 -10.80 33.06 -12.55
C GLY A 254 -11.79 31.90 -12.58
N CYS A 255 -13.09 32.23 -12.59
CA CYS A 255 -14.17 31.25 -12.61
C CYS A 255 -14.88 31.24 -13.98
N TYR A 256 -15.08 30.03 -14.52
CA TYR A 256 -15.64 29.78 -15.85
C TYR A 256 -16.81 28.80 -15.75
N ASN A 257 -17.97 29.17 -16.28
CA ASN A 257 -19.21 28.37 -16.21
C ASN A 257 -19.51 27.60 -17.51
N ASN A 258 -18.67 27.73 -18.50
CA ASN A 258 -18.74 26.95 -19.75
C ASN A 258 -17.35 26.75 -20.31
N VAL A 259 -17.04 25.54 -20.72
CA VAL A 259 -15.75 25.19 -21.34
C VAL A 259 -16.02 24.39 -22.63
N ASP A 260 -15.57 24.91 -23.77
CA ASP A 260 -15.66 24.24 -25.08
C ASP A 260 -14.47 24.65 -25.94
N ILE A 261 -13.39 23.87 -25.89
CA ILE A 261 -12.12 24.16 -26.54
C ILE A 261 -11.99 23.32 -27.81
N LYS A 262 -12.05 23.96 -28.98
CA LYS A 262 -11.86 23.36 -30.29
C LYS A 262 -10.67 23.98 -31.06
N GLY A 263 -10.20 25.14 -30.63
CA GLY A 263 -9.04 25.86 -31.14
C GLY A 263 -7.88 25.86 -30.16
N THR A 264 -7.09 26.92 -30.16
CA THR A 264 -5.95 27.11 -29.25
C THR A 264 -6.34 27.99 -28.07
N VAL A 265 -6.09 27.51 -26.88
CA VAL A 265 -6.27 28.25 -25.62
C VAL A 265 -4.93 28.38 -24.90
N ASN A 266 -4.60 29.61 -24.52
CA ASN A 266 -3.44 29.94 -23.71
C ASN A 266 -3.94 30.39 -22.31
N LEU A 267 -3.56 29.65 -21.28
CA LEU A 267 -3.88 29.96 -19.90
C LEU A 267 -2.73 30.74 -19.27
N GLU A 268 -3.04 31.91 -18.72
CA GLU A 268 -2.09 32.65 -17.89
C GLU A 268 -1.87 31.94 -16.54
N LYS A 269 -0.75 32.21 -15.90
CA LYS A 269 -0.39 31.66 -14.59
C LYS A 269 -1.49 31.91 -13.55
N GLY A 270 -1.94 30.85 -12.86
CA GLY A 270 -2.89 30.96 -11.74
C GLY A 270 -3.91 29.84 -11.66
N VAL A 271 -5.01 30.06 -10.93
CA VAL A 271 -6.02 29.07 -10.62
C VAL A 271 -7.31 29.33 -11.43
N TYR A 272 -7.81 28.26 -12.06
CA TYR A 272 -9.01 28.27 -12.88
C TYR A 272 -10.10 27.40 -12.23
N TYR A 273 -11.18 28.03 -11.79
CA TYR A 273 -12.34 27.32 -11.21
C TYR A 273 -13.33 27.04 -12.33
N ILE A 274 -13.66 25.79 -12.52
CA ILE A 274 -14.57 25.33 -13.57
C ILE A 274 -15.90 24.98 -12.90
N ASP A 275 -16.88 25.88 -13.03
CA ASP A 275 -18.28 25.72 -12.60
C ASP A 275 -19.18 25.39 -13.80
N ALA A 276 -18.80 24.35 -14.54
CA ALA A 276 -19.45 23.90 -15.78
C ALA A 276 -19.87 22.43 -15.64
N THR A 277 -20.56 21.89 -16.63
CA THR A 277 -20.87 20.45 -16.67
C THR A 277 -19.60 19.63 -16.82
N SER A 278 -18.68 20.10 -17.68
CA SER A 278 -17.40 19.43 -17.92
C SER A 278 -16.35 20.42 -18.43
N PHE A 279 -15.09 20.04 -18.29
CA PHE A 279 -13.96 20.68 -18.94
C PHE A 279 -13.67 19.90 -20.24
N ASP A 280 -14.23 20.40 -21.37
CA ASP A 280 -14.18 19.70 -22.65
C ASP A 280 -13.08 20.25 -23.56
N VAL A 281 -12.18 19.37 -24.01
CA VAL A 281 -11.10 19.66 -24.96
C VAL A 281 -11.25 18.76 -26.19
N GLY A 282 -11.58 19.37 -27.32
CA GLY A 282 -11.85 18.69 -28.60
C GLY A 282 -10.59 18.11 -29.25
N ALA A 283 -10.78 17.23 -30.24
CA ALA A 283 -9.72 16.44 -30.87
C ALA A 283 -8.60 17.25 -31.57
N GLN A 284 -8.89 18.46 -32.04
CA GLN A 284 -7.90 19.32 -32.71
C GLN A 284 -7.51 20.54 -31.88
N ALA A 285 -7.94 20.53 -30.62
CA ALA A 285 -7.66 21.62 -29.71
C ALA A 285 -6.22 21.57 -29.21
N THR A 286 -5.70 22.76 -28.91
CA THR A 286 -4.43 22.92 -28.21
C THR A 286 -4.68 23.74 -26.95
N ILE A 287 -4.19 23.28 -25.83
CA ILE A 287 -4.24 24.03 -24.57
C ILE A 287 -2.83 24.17 -24.00
N ASN A 288 -2.42 25.40 -23.72
CA ASN A 288 -1.10 25.74 -23.19
C ASN A 288 -1.27 26.47 -21.84
N GLY A 289 -0.38 26.21 -20.89
CA GLY A 289 -0.31 26.93 -19.62
C GLY A 289 0.83 26.43 -18.74
N THR A 290 1.49 27.36 -18.09
CA THR A 290 2.55 27.09 -17.13
C THR A 290 2.18 27.74 -15.81
N ASP A 291 2.50 27.09 -14.69
CA ASP A 291 2.06 27.50 -13.34
C ASP A 291 0.53 27.60 -13.21
N VAL A 292 -0.20 26.66 -13.79
CA VAL A 292 -1.67 26.64 -13.78
C VAL A 292 -2.21 25.49 -12.93
N THR A 293 -3.33 25.75 -12.24
CA THR A 293 -4.14 24.73 -11.58
C THR A 293 -5.58 24.86 -12.06
N ILE A 294 -6.16 23.75 -12.54
CA ILE A 294 -7.54 23.67 -12.99
C ILE A 294 -8.36 22.92 -11.95
N ILE A 295 -9.33 23.62 -11.34
CA ILE A 295 -10.17 23.09 -10.26
C ILE A 295 -11.56 22.81 -10.83
N LEU A 296 -11.92 21.55 -10.92
CA LEU A 296 -13.23 21.06 -11.35
C LEU A 296 -14.18 21.08 -10.14
N THR A 297 -15.17 21.95 -10.15
CA THR A 297 -16.04 22.18 -9.00
C THR A 297 -17.43 22.60 -9.43
N SER A 298 -18.27 23.05 -8.50
CA SER A 298 -19.54 23.73 -8.75
C SER A 298 -19.85 24.71 -7.64
N SER A 299 -20.39 25.85 -7.99
CA SER A 299 -20.96 26.81 -7.02
C SER A 299 -22.09 26.21 -6.18
N ASN A 300 -22.75 25.17 -6.69
CA ASN A 300 -23.81 24.42 -5.99
C ASN A 300 -23.32 23.08 -5.39
N ALA A 301 -22.00 22.84 -5.32
CA ALA A 301 -21.42 21.59 -4.86
C ALA A 301 -21.88 21.15 -3.45
N ALA A 302 -22.21 22.10 -2.58
CA ALA A 302 -22.68 21.79 -1.23
C ALA A 302 -24.09 21.18 -1.20
N ASN A 303 -24.99 21.63 -2.09
CA ASN A 303 -26.37 21.17 -2.15
C ASN A 303 -26.57 20.10 -3.24
N ASN A 304 -25.80 20.15 -4.29
CA ASN A 304 -25.86 19.22 -5.42
C ASN A 304 -24.45 18.78 -5.84
N PRO A 305 -23.84 17.81 -5.14
CA PRO A 305 -22.50 17.30 -5.46
C PRO A 305 -22.39 16.68 -6.87
N SER A 306 -23.52 16.27 -7.47
CA SER A 306 -23.53 15.74 -8.85
C SER A 306 -23.30 16.82 -9.92
N SER A 307 -23.40 18.10 -9.56
CA SER A 307 -23.10 19.23 -10.45
C SER A 307 -21.60 19.55 -10.56
N ILE A 308 -20.77 18.90 -9.76
CA ILE A 308 -19.30 19.10 -9.84
C ILE A 308 -18.80 18.66 -11.20
N SER A 309 -18.02 19.55 -11.84
CA SER A 309 -17.48 19.37 -13.18
C SER A 309 -16.65 18.09 -13.30
N THR A 310 -16.76 17.44 -14.46
CA THR A 310 -15.87 16.38 -14.91
C THR A 310 -14.85 16.92 -15.92
N ILE A 311 -13.91 16.08 -16.35
CA ILE A 311 -12.96 16.42 -17.42
C ILE A 311 -13.08 15.42 -18.56
N ASN A 312 -13.05 15.95 -19.79
CA ASN A 312 -13.05 15.15 -21.00
C ASN A 312 -12.08 15.74 -22.03
N ILE A 313 -10.92 15.15 -22.11
CA ILE A 313 -9.89 15.52 -23.09
C ILE A 313 -9.83 14.46 -24.17
N ASN A 314 -10.04 14.87 -25.42
CA ASN A 314 -9.98 13.95 -26.57
C ASN A 314 -8.54 13.55 -26.90
N GLY A 315 -8.34 12.31 -27.36
CA GLY A 315 -7.04 11.75 -27.68
C GLY A 315 -6.29 12.45 -28.84
N GLY A 316 -6.97 13.25 -29.66
CA GLY A 316 -6.34 14.08 -30.69
C GLY A 316 -5.89 15.46 -30.20
N ALA A 317 -6.25 15.85 -28.98
CA ALA A 317 -5.87 17.15 -28.41
C ALA A 317 -4.38 17.22 -28.07
N THR A 318 -3.81 18.41 -28.17
CA THR A 318 -2.45 18.71 -27.72
C THR A 318 -2.52 19.46 -26.39
N ILE A 319 -1.97 18.89 -25.32
CA ILE A 319 -2.04 19.44 -23.98
C ILE A 319 -0.63 19.78 -23.49
N ASN A 320 -0.34 21.07 -23.32
CA ASN A 320 0.94 21.56 -22.81
C ASN A 320 0.68 22.31 -21.50
N LEU A 321 0.48 21.56 -20.42
CA LEU A 321 0.12 22.10 -19.12
C LEU A 321 1.11 21.69 -18.05
N LYS A 322 1.53 22.69 -17.26
CA LYS A 322 2.44 22.52 -16.12
C LYS A 322 1.84 23.12 -14.87
N ALA A 323 1.86 22.33 -13.80
CA ALA A 323 1.42 22.74 -12.46
C ALA A 323 2.37 23.80 -11.85
N PRO A 324 1.92 24.57 -10.85
CA PRO A 324 2.77 25.49 -10.10
C PRO A 324 3.93 24.76 -9.40
N THR A 325 5.14 25.32 -9.50
CA THR A 325 6.33 24.82 -8.81
C THR A 325 6.70 25.62 -7.57
N ASP A 326 6.03 26.75 -7.33
CA ASP A 326 6.21 27.59 -6.15
C ASP A 326 5.59 26.91 -4.90
N THR A 327 6.41 26.60 -3.91
CA THR A 327 5.99 25.97 -2.64
C THR A 327 5.08 26.84 -1.78
N ALA A 328 5.05 28.15 -2.00
CA ALA A 328 4.11 29.07 -1.34
C ALA A 328 2.69 29.00 -1.94
N ASN A 329 2.53 28.38 -3.13
CA ASN A 329 1.24 28.19 -3.75
C ASN A 329 0.48 27.05 -3.03
N PRO A 330 -0.76 27.28 -2.56
CA PRO A 330 -1.55 26.22 -1.88
C PRO A 330 -1.85 25.01 -2.77
N TYR A 331 -1.73 25.16 -4.09
CA TYR A 331 -1.88 24.09 -5.10
C TYR A 331 -0.56 23.68 -5.72
N HIS A 332 0.55 23.86 -4.99
CA HIS A 332 1.88 23.44 -5.43
C HIS A 332 1.86 22.01 -5.99
N GLY A 333 2.41 21.83 -7.18
CA GLY A 333 2.49 20.54 -7.86
C GLY A 333 1.16 19.96 -8.36
N VAL A 334 0.02 20.65 -8.22
CA VAL A 334 -1.31 20.15 -8.62
C VAL A 334 -1.76 20.79 -9.92
N LEU A 335 -1.96 20.00 -10.97
CA LEU A 335 -2.45 20.46 -12.27
C LEU A 335 -3.98 20.40 -12.36
N PHE A 336 -4.56 19.25 -12.03
CA PHE A 336 -6.01 19.06 -11.99
C PHE A 336 -6.46 18.68 -10.59
N TYR A 337 -7.44 19.39 -10.07
CA TYR A 337 -8.08 19.08 -8.79
C TYR A 337 -9.59 19.02 -8.97
N GLN A 338 -10.19 17.83 -8.78
CA GLN A 338 -11.64 17.71 -8.68
C GLN A 338 -12.09 17.84 -7.23
N ASP A 339 -13.09 18.68 -7.00
CA ASP A 339 -13.67 18.92 -5.69
C ASP A 339 -14.02 17.58 -5.00
N ARG A 340 -13.59 17.42 -3.74
CA ARG A 340 -13.78 16.19 -2.95
C ARG A 340 -15.21 15.77 -2.75
N ARG A 341 -16.14 16.74 -2.85
CA ARG A 341 -17.58 16.50 -2.72
C ARG A 341 -18.17 15.75 -3.91
N ALA A 342 -17.43 15.58 -5.02
CA ALA A 342 -17.88 14.85 -6.20
C ALA A 342 -18.35 13.44 -5.85
N LEU A 343 -19.55 13.08 -6.34
CA LEU A 343 -20.10 11.74 -6.16
C LEU A 343 -19.43 10.74 -7.11
N ASP A 344 -19.38 9.48 -6.71
CA ASP A 344 -18.81 8.37 -7.50
C ASP A 344 -19.73 7.97 -8.67
N SER A 345 -20.08 8.91 -9.52
CA SER A 345 -20.99 8.71 -10.66
C SER A 345 -20.45 9.27 -11.98
N GLY A 346 -19.38 10.09 -11.91
CA GLY A 346 -18.78 10.71 -13.09
C GLY A 346 -17.62 9.90 -13.68
N THR A 347 -17.32 10.18 -14.94
CA THR A 347 -16.14 9.65 -15.64
C THR A 347 -15.23 10.82 -16.01
N ASN A 348 -13.97 10.74 -15.63
CA ASN A 348 -12.96 11.72 -15.98
C ASN A 348 -12.01 11.09 -16.98
N THR A 349 -11.97 11.61 -18.20
CA THR A 349 -11.17 11.08 -19.29
C THR A 349 -10.07 12.07 -19.65
N ILE A 350 -8.83 11.64 -19.48
CA ILE A 350 -7.65 12.43 -19.79
C ILE A 350 -6.88 11.69 -20.85
N ASN A 351 -7.01 12.17 -22.08
CA ASN A 351 -6.27 11.67 -23.23
C ASN A 351 -5.34 12.75 -23.74
N GLY A 352 -4.42 12.39 -24.60
CA GLY A 352 -3.53 13.35 -25.25
C GLY A 352 -2.83 12.70 -26.44
N ASN A 353 -2.42 13.55 -27.40
CA ASN A 353 -1.64 13.09 -28.53
C ASN A 353 -0.13 13.03 -28.21
N ALA A 354 0.67 12.55 -29.15
CA ALA A 354 2.11 12.39 -29.00
C ALA A 354 2.88 13.73 -28.78
N SER A 355 2.28 14.86 -29.08
CA SER A 355 2.87 16.20 -28.89
C SER A 355 2.50 16.81 -27.53
N SER A 356 1.70 16.10 -26.71
CA SER A 356 1.29 16.61 -25.41
C SER A 356 2.42 16.50 -24.37
N VAL A 357 2.53 17.52 -23.52
CA VAL A 357 3.46 17.59 -22.39
C VAL A 357 2.67 17.91 -21.12
N LEU A 358 2.65 16.99 -20.18
CA LEU A 358 1.92 17.12 -18.91
C LEU A 358 2.88 17.04 -17.72
N GLN A 359 2.76 18.00 -16.80
CA GLN A 359 3.51 18.03 -15.56
C GLN A 359 2.61 18.42 -14.41
N GLY A 360 2.53 17.58 -13.37
CA GLY A 360 1.77 17.84 -12.16
C GLY A 360 0.90 16.68 -11.72
N ALA A 361 0.23 16.88 -10.59
CA ALA A 361 -0.66 15.89 -10.02
C ALA A 361 -2.09 16.03 -10.57
N PHE A 362 -2.72 14.89 -10.80
CA PHE A 362 -4.14 14.74 -11.14
C PHE A 362 -4.85 14.19 -9.92
N TYR A 363 -5.74 14.97 -9.32
CA TYR A 363 -6.39 14.65 -8.06
C TYR A 363 -7.92 14.56 -8.22
N PHE A 364 -8.46 13.35 -8.21
CA PHE A 364 -9.88 13.00 -8.39
C PHE A 364 -10.39 12.09 -7.26
N PRO A 365 -10.42 12.56 -6.01
CA PRO A 365 -10.62 11.70 -4.84
C PRO A 365 -12.01 11.06 -4.76
N GLY A 366 -13.02 11.71 -5.34
CA GLY A 366 -14.42 11.27 -5.34
C GLY A 366 -14.80 10.38 -6.53
N GLN A 367 -14.05 10.42 -7.62
CA GLN A 367 -14.43 9.78 -8.89
C GLN A 367 -13.30 8.96 -9.51
N ALA A 368 -13.69 8.08 -10.42
CA ALA A 368 -12.76 7.37 -11.28
C ALA A 368 -12.14 8.30 -12.33
N MET A 369 -10.87 8.07 -12.66
CA MET A 369 -10.22 8.68 -13.81
C MET A 369 -9.70 7.61 -14.78
N SER A 370 -9.81 7.91 -16.06
CA SER A 370 -9.25 7.11 -17.16
C SER A 370 -8.19 7.92 -17.87
N PHE A 371 -7.02 7.32 -18.01
CA PHE A 371 -5.90 7.90 -18.70
C PHE A 371 -5.55 7.07 -19.94
N SER A 372 -5.55 7.72 -21.10
CA SER A 372 -5.16 7.09 -22.35
C SER A 372 -4.23 8.03 -23.11
N GLY A 373 -2.94 7.75 -23.03
CA GLY A 373 -1.95 8.45 -23.87
C GLY A 373 -1.74 7.75 -25.19
N THR A 374 -1.43 8.51 -26.24
CA THR A 374 -0.87 7.95 -27.47
C THR A 374 0.62 7.69 -27.28
N SER A 375 1.17 6.68 -27.94
CA SER A 375 2.62 6.44 -27.91
C SER A 375 3.38 7.71 -28.34
N GLY A 376 4.26 8.20 -27.48
CA GLY A 376 5.04 9.43 -27.70
C GLY A 376 4.61 10.63 -26.85
N MET A 377 3.50 10.58 -26.11
CA MET A 377 3.17 11.63 -25.16
C MET A 377 4.26 11.71 -24.07
N THR A 378 4.78 12.92 -23.85
CA THR A 378 5.79 13.17 -22.82
C THR A 378 5.11 13.53 -21.49
N THR A 379 5.35 12.72 -20.48
CA THR A 379 5.00 13.06 -19.11
C THR A 379 6.29 13.40 -18.37
N ASP A 380 6.55 14.69 -18.15
CA ASP A 380 7.75 15.11 -17.39
C ASP A 380 7.69 14.59 -15.96
N CYS A 381 6.57 14.79 -15.30
CA CYS A 381 6.24 14.19 -14.02
C CYS A 381 4.73 14.23 -13.78
N VAL A 382 4.07 13.11 -13.93
CA VAL A 382 2.64 12.99 -13.63
C VAL A 382 2.45 12.08 -12.43
N LYS A 383 1.71 12.57 -11.44
CA LYS A 383 1.21 11.78 -10.31
C LYS A 383 -0.31 11.74 -10.34
N MET A 384 -0.87 10.59 -10.06
CA MET A 384 -2.31 10.37 -10.15
C MET A 384 -2.85 9.91 -8.79
N VAL A 385 -3.78 10.67 -8.24
CA VAL A 385 -4.52 10.30 -7.04
C VAL A 385 -6.00 10.35 -7.38
N GLY A 386 -6.64 9.21 -7.41
CA GLY A 386 -8.06 9.11 -7.77
C GLY A 386 -8.79 8.10 -6.92
N LYS A 387 -10.12 8.14 -6.93
CA LYS A 387 -10.88 7.06 -6.32
C LYS A 387 -10.52 5.74 -6.99
N ARG A 388 -10.56 5.68 -8.31
CA ARG A 388 -10.06 4.58 -9.15
C ARG A 388 -9.28 5.14 -10.33
N VAL A 389 -8.27 4.42 -10.77
CA VAL A 389 -7.41 4.83 -11.90
C VAL A 389 -7.40 3.74 -12.96
N THR A 390 -7.70 4.10 -14.19
CA THR A 390 -7.71 3.18 -15.33
C THR A 390 -6.74 3.66 -16.41
N PHE A 391 -5.86 2.79 -16.85
CA PHE A 391 -4.99 2.99 -18.02
C PHE A 391 -5.50 2.14 -19.16
N ILE A 392 -5.78 2.77 -20.30
CA ILE A 392 -6.34 2.11 -21.49
C ILE A 392 -5.59 2.51 -22.76
N GLY A 393 -5.80 1.73 -23.81
CA GLY A 393 -5.25 2.03 -25.16
C GLY A 393 -3.77 1.69 -25.30
N ASN A 394 -3.05 2.48 -26.09
CA ASN A 394 -1.62 2.33 -26.38
C ASN A 394 -0.77 3.28 -25.53
N SER A 395 -1.22 3.62 -24.33
CA SER A 395 -0.51 4.56 -23.47
C SER A 395 0.87 4.02 -23.09
N ASN A 396 1.90 4.79 -23.39
CA ASN A 396 3.24 4.58 -22.87
C ASN A 396 3.57 5.77 -21.97
N ILE A 397 3.42 5.57 -20.67
CA ILE A 397 3.68 6.62 -19.67
C ILE A 397 5.06 6.37 -19.11
N VAL A 398 5.99 7.28 -19.39
CA VAL A 398 7.33 7.30 -18.80
C VAL A 398 7.44 8.56 -17.96
N ASN A 399 7.72 8.43 -16.70
CA ASN A 399 7.76 9.53 -15.74
C ASN A 399 9.21 9.85 -15.35
N GLN A 400 9.60 11.10 -15.49
CA GLN A 400 10.93 11.61 -15.14
C GLN A 400 10.82 12.70 -14.07
N CYS A 401 10.26 12.34 -12.91
CA CYS A 401 10.06 13.27 -11.80
C CYS A 401 11.38 13.69 -11.16
N LYS A 402 12.14 14.54 -11.81
CA LYS A 402 13.31 15.19 -11.24
C LYS A 402 13.06 16.70 -11.20
N ASP A 403 13.11 17.26 -9.98
CA ASP A 403 13.02 18.72 -9.73
C ASP A 403 11.73 19.39 -10.26
N THR A 404 10.61 18.69 -10.32
CA THR A 404 9.34 19.15 -10.89
C THR A 404 8.36 19.75 -9.89
N GLY A 405 8.75 19.88 -8.61
CA GLY A 405 7.91 20.44 -7.55
C GLY A 405 6.78 19.52 -7.09
N VAL A 406 6.63 18.32 -7.63
CA VAL A 406 5.63 17.37 -7.17
C VAL A 406 6.20 16.50 -6.04
N ASP A 407 5.63 16.62 -4.85
CA ASP A 407 6.07 15.87 -3.68
C ASP A 407 6.00 14.36 -3.88
N LYS A 408 6.94 13.64 -3.24
CA LYS A 408 6.97 12.19 -3.26
C LYS A 408 5.82 11.62 -2.42
N PHE A 409 5.06 10.69 -2.98
CA PHE A 409 4.07 9.94 -2.21
C PHE A 409 4.74 8.70 -1.64
N THR A 410 4.85 8.64 -0.33
CA THR A 410 5.41 7.48 0.36
C THR A 410 4.28 6.67 0.98
N ALA A 411 4.30 5.37 0.78
CA ALA A 411 3.44 4.47 1.54
C ALA A 411 4.23 3.81 2.66
N THR A 412 3.49 3.27 3.60
CA THR A 412 4.02 2.64 4.79
C THR A 412 3.89 1.13 4.67
N LEU A 413 4.96 0.41 5.00
CA LEU A 413 4.99 -1.05 5.09
C LEU A 413 5.41 -1.45 6.49
N VAL A 414 4.79 -2.47 7.04
CA VAL A 414 5.23 -3.13 8.27
C VAL A 414 5.92 -4.43 7.92
N LYS A 415 7.09 -4.67 8.50
CA LYS A 415 7.82 -5.92 8.34
C LYS A 415 8.56 -6.31 9.59
N LEU A 416 8.83 -7.60 9.74
CA LEU A 416 9.78 -8.09 10.73
C LEU A 416 11.19 -7.61 10.35
N VAL A 417 11.94 -7.14 11.34
CA VAL A 417 13.26 -6.53 11.17
C VAL A 417 14.31 -7.10 12.12
N GLY A 418 13.90 -8.04 12.99
CA GLY A 418 14.78 -8.71 13.95
C GLY A 418 14.03 -9.69 14.82
#